data_613eab60cda7c1a2d9ae9f71ae8c5606
#
_entry.id   613eab60cda7c1a2d9ae9f71ae8c5606
#
_cell.length_a   1.000
_cell.length_b   1.000
_cell.length_c   1.000
_cell.angle_alpha   90.00
_cell.angle_beta   90.00
_cell.angle_gamma   90.00
#
_symmetry.space_group_name_H-M   'P 1'
#
loop_
_entity.id
_entity.type
_entity.pdbx_description
1 polymer ?
#
loop_
_entity_poly.entity_id
_entity_poly.type
_entity_poly.pdbx_seq_one_letter_code
_entity_poly.pdbx_strand_id
1 'polypeptide(L)'
;MNTIQIGIIGAGRIGRVHAENIAKFVPEMEIKTIADPYMSEETVEFLRRLRIPNIVKDADVILKDPEIKAVVVCSPTDLHAEYAIKVAEAGKDVFVEKPVDYRIERVKEVIAAAKRAGVKLQVGFNRRFDHNHR
;
A
#
# COMPACT_ATOMS: atom_id res chain seq x y z
N MET A 1 -13.50 17.03 9.87
CA MET A 1 -13.71 15.96 8.88
C MET A 1 -12.81 14.77 9.22
N ASN A 2 -13.40 13.60 9.30
CA ASN A 2 -12.64 12.41 9.63
C ASN A 2 -11.91 11.90 8.39
N THR A 3 -10.60 11.79 8.50
CA THR A 3 -9.78 11.20 7.44
C THR A 3 -9.56 9.73 7.72
N ILE A 4 -9.28 8.98 6.65
CA ILE A 4 -8.92 7.57 6.76
C ILE A 4 -7.39 7.50 6.87
N GLN A 5 -6.90 6.89 7.94
CA GLN A 5 -5.47 6.69 8.12
C GLN A 5 -5.02 5.48 7.32
N ILE A 6 -4.01 5.65 6.50
CA ILE A 6 -3.49 4.57 5.67
C ILE A 6 -2.01 4.35 5.88
N GLY A 7 -1.55 3.18 5.45
CA GLY A 7 -0.14 2.84 5.40
C GLY A 7 0.28 2.52 3.97
N ILE A 8 1.57 2.66 3.69
CA ILE A 8 2.15 2.28 2.41
C ILE A 8 3.32 1.34 2.71
N ILE A 9 3.32 0.17 2.10
CA ILE A 9 4.43 -0.78 2.18
C ILE A 9 5.19 -0.71 0.86
N GLY A 10 6.42 -0.26 0.93
CA GLY A 10 7.27 -0.07 -0.24
C GLY A 10 7.41 1.40 -0.62
N ALA A 11 8.64 1.89 -0.62
CA ALA A 11 8.94 3.30 -0.92
C ALA A 11 9.87 3.43 -2.13
N GLY A 12 9.75 2.52 -3.09
CA GLY A 12 10.41 2.64 -4.37
C GLY A 12 9.67 3.65 -5.24
N ARG A 13 9.94 3.61 -6.53
CA ARG A 13 9.36 4.59 -7.47
C ARG A 13 7.84 4.67 -7.37
N ILE A 14 7.16 3.54 -7.41
CA ILE A 14 5.69 3.50 -7.40
C ILE A 14 5.15 3.92 -6.04
N GLY A 15 5.79 3.48 -4.96
CA GLY A 15 5.37 3.89 -3.61
C GLY A 15 5.45 5.39 -3.42
N ARG A 16 6.51 6.02 -3.94
CA ARG A 16 6.65 7.47 -3.87
C ARG A 16 5.60 8.20 -4.70
N VAL A 17 5.26 7.66 -5.88
CA VAL A 17 4.20 8.24 -6.72
C VAL A 17 2.86 8.19 -5.98
N HIS A 18 2.51 7.06 -5.40
CA HIS A 18 1.27 6.95 -4.61
C HIS A 18 1.27 7.88 -3.41
N ALA A 19 2.40 7.95 -2.69
CA ALA A 19 2.50 8.82 -1.52
C ALA A 19 2.26 10.28 -1.90
N GLU A 20 2.88 10.75 -2.97
CA GLU A 20 2.71 12.13 -3.43
C GLU A 20 1.28 12.39 -3.88
N ASN A 21 0.70 11.48 -4.66
CA ASN A 21 -0.66 11.67 -5.16
C ASN A 21 -1.68 11.69 -4.03
N ILE A 22 -1.53 10.80 -3.06
CA ILE A 22 -2.46 10.77 -1.91
C ILE A 22 -2.30 12.03 -1.08
N ALA A 23 -1.07 12.44 -0.79
CA ALA A 23 -0.82 13.62 0.03
C ALA A 23 -1.35 14.90 -0.61
N LYS A 24 -1.26 15.00 -1.94
CA LYS A 24 -1.63 16.23 -2.64
C LYS A 24 -3.06 16.26 -3.13
N PHE A 25 -3.64 15.11 -3.48
CA PHE A 25 -4.91 15.08 -4.21
C PHE A 25 -6.03 14.29 -3.54
N VAL A 26 -5.78 13.64 -2.42
CA VAL A 26 -6.81 12.84 -1.75
C VAL A 26 -6.99 13.32 -0.31
N PRO A 27 -7.77 14.38 -0.11
CA PRO A 27 -7.92 14.97 1.22
C PRO A 27 -8.62 14.05 2.23
N GLU A 28 -9.34 13.03 1.77
CA GLU A 28 -10.03 12.08 2.63
C GLU A 28 -9.09 11.06 3.27
N MET A 29 -7.84 10.99 2.81
CA MET A 29 -6.85 10.04 3.29
C MET A 29 -5.64 10.74 3.87
N GLU A 30 -5.10 10.19 4.95
CA GLU A 30 -3.82 10.61 5.51
C GLU A 30 -2.88 9.44 5.58
N ILE A 31 -1.66 9.62 5.06
CA ILE A 31 -0.63 8.59 5.17
C ILE A 31 -0.01 8.70 6.55
N LYS A 32 -0.33 7.76 7.42
CA LYS A 32 0.23 7.74 8.77
C LYS A 32 1.65 7.18 8.78
N THR A 33 1.88 6.10 8.02
CA THR A 33 3.14 5.38 8.05
C THR A 33 3.49 4.84 6.67
N ILE A 34 4.76 4.96 6.31
CA ILE A 34 5.30 4.28 5.14
C ILE A 34 6.47 3.41 5.60
N ALA A 35 6.53 2.18 5.13
CA ALA A 35 7.53 1.20 5.55
C ALA A 35 8.29 0.64 4.35
N ASP A 36 9.61 0.64 4.45
CA ASP A 36 10.48 0.01 3.46
C ASP A 36 11.84 -0.24 4.11
N PRO A 37 12.38 -1.47 4.08
CA PRO A 37 13.67 -1.76 4.71
C PRO A 37 14.87 -1.11 4.01
N TYR A 38 14.71 -0.62 2.77
CA TYR A 38 15.82 -0.17 1.94
C TYR A 38 15.69 1.26 1.43
N MET A 39 15.15 2.17 2.22
CA MET A 39 15.03 3.56 1.80
C MET A 39 16.36 4.28 1.80
N SER A 40 16.63 5.03 0.70
CA SER A 40 17.76 5.94 0.63
C SER A 40 17.46 7.21 1.42
N GLU A 41 18.51 7.98 1.72
CA GLU A 41 18.32 9.28 2.38
C GLU A 41 17.48 10.23 1.52
N GLU A 42 17.65 10.17 0.20
CA GLU A 42 16.85 10.97 -0.73
C GLU A 42 15.36 10.62 -0.64
N THR A 43 15.04 9.34 -0.56
CA THR A 43 13.67 8.90 -0.40
C THR A 43 13.08 9.39 0.92
N VAL A 44 13.81 9.22 2.02
CA VAL A 44 13.36 9.67 3.34
C VAL A 44 13.08 11.18 3.32
N GLU A 45 13.97 11.95 2.73
CA GLU A 45 13.81 13.40 2.61
C GLU A 45 12.57 13.77 1.81
N PHE A 46 12.35 13.08 0.69
CA PHE A 46 11.15 13.27 -0.13
C PHE A 46 9.88 13.03 0.68
N LEU A 47 9.84 11.93 1.43
CA LEU A 47 8.67 11.57 2.24
C LEU A 47 8.45 12.55 3.39
N ARG A 48 9.52 13.08 3.97
CA ARG A 48 9.40 14.11 5.01
C ARG A 48 8.76 15.38 4.47
N ARG A 49 9.10 15.76 3.24
CA ARG A 49 8.48 16.93 2.60
C ARG A 49 6.99 16.75 2.40
N LEU A 50 6.53 15.53 2.25
CA LEU A 50 5.11 15.20 2.18
C LEU A 50 4.44 15.18 3.55
N ARG A 51 5.20 15.40 4.62
CA ARG A 51 4.72 15.44 6.01
C ARG A 51 4.15 14.10 6.49
N ILE A 52 4.74 13.00 6.02
CA ILE A 52 4.38 11.68 6.51
C ILE A 52 5.02 11.50 7.89
N PRO A 53 4.21 11.30 8.95
CA PRO A 53 4.74 11.32 10.32
C PRO A 53 5.63 10.14 10.67
N ASN A 54 5.38 8.96 10.10
CA ASN A 54 6.14 7.77 10.47
C ASN A 54 6.75 7.13 9.23
N ILE A 55 8.07 7.16 9.16
CA ILE A 55 8.85 6.56 8.07
C ILE A 55 9.69 5.48 8.73
N VAL A 56 9.36 4.21 8.46
CA VAL A 56 9.91 3.08 9.19
C VAL A 56 10.45 2.01 8.25
N LYS A 57 11.24 1.08 8.78
CA LYS A 57 11.77 -0.03 8.01
C LYS A 57 10.88 -1.25 8.02
N ASP A 58 10.15 -1.47 9.12
CA ASP A 58 9.41 -2.70 9.36
C ASP A 58 7.92 -2.51 9.07
N ALA A 59 7.40 -3.29 8.13
CA ALA A 59 5.99 -3.27 7.77
C ALA A 59 5.07 -3.67 8.92
N ASP A 60 5.57 -4.41 9.91
CA ASP A 60 4.76 -4.79 11.06
C ASP A 60 4.22 -3.59 11.83
N VAL A 61 4.92 -2.47 11.79
CA VAL A 61 4.42 -1.24 12.40
C VAL A 61 3.06 -0.85 11.82
N ILE A 62 2.91 -1.02 10.50
CA ILE A 62 1.65 -0.75 9.82
C ILE A 62 0.61 -1.81 10.17
N LEU A 63 1.00 -3.07 10.12
CA LEU A 63 0.07 -4.19 10.32
C LEU A 63 -0.54 -4.20 11.71
N LYS A 64 0.22 -3.78 12.72
CA LYS A 64 -0.20 -3.78 14.12
C LYS A 64 -0.89 -2.50 14.56
N ASP A 65 -0.95 -1.48 13.71
CA ASP A 65 -1.53 -0.19 14.07
C ASP A 65 -3.05 -0.21 13.84
N PRO A 66 -3.86 -0.17 14.91
CA PRO A 66 -5.31 -0.25 14.75
C PRO A 66 -5.93 0.99 14.11
N GLU A 67 -5.22 2.09 14.05
CA GLU A 67 -5.72 3.30 13.41
C GLU A 67 -5.59 3.27 11.89
N ILE A 68 -4.70 2.44 11.36
CA ILE A 68 -4.53 2.30 9.92
C ILE A 68 -5.61 1.36 9.38
N LYS A 69 -6.47 1.87 8.51
CA LYS A 69 -7.64 1.14 7.99
C LYS A 69 -7.41 0.51 6.63
N ALA A 70 -6.46 1.04 5.87
CA ALA A 70 -6.16 0.54 4.53
C ALA A 70 -4.66 0.65 4.26
N VAL A 71 -4.15 -0.23 3.43
CA VAL A 71 -2.73 -0.28 3.11
C VAL A 71 -2.52 -0.40 1.60
N VAL A 72 -1.62 0.42 1.08
CA VAL A 72 -1.18 0.33 -0.33
C VAL A 72 0.10 -0.48 -0.35
N VAL A 73 0.08 -1.60 -1.07
CA VAL A 73 1.24 -2.50 -1.18
C VAL A 73 1.98 -2.21 -2.49
N CYS A 74 3.16 -1.62 -2.35
CA CYS A 74 4.02 -1.22 -3.47
C CYS A 74 5.43 -1.81 -3.35
N SER A 75 5.57 -2.90 -2.62
CA SER A 75 6.82 -3.63 -2.45
C SER A 75 7.27 -4.24 -3.79
N PRO A 76 8.49 -4.84 -3.86
CA PRO A 76 8.85 -5.62 -5.05
C PRO A 76 7.80 -6.69 -5.34
N THR A 77 7.61 -7.00 -6.63
CA THR A 77 6.52 -7.87 -7.08
C THR A 77 6.49 -9.23 -6.39
N ASP A 78 7.64 -9.80 -6.12
CA ASP A 78 7.73 -11.11 -5.47
C ASP A 78 7.21 -11.09 -4.02
N LEU A 79 7.00 -9.93 -3.45
CA LEU A 79 6.45 -9.77 -2.09
C LEU A 79 5.01 -9.26 -2.08
N HIS A 80 4.42 -8.94 -3.23
CA HIS A 80 3.07 -8.38 -3.30
C HIS A 80 2.03 -9.28 -2.63
N ALA A 81 2.01 -10.56 -3.01
CA ALA A 81 1.02 -11.49 -2.47
C ALA A 81 1.20 -11.69 -0.98
N GLU A 82 2.43 -11.84 -0.52
CA GLU A 82 2.72 -12.03 0.90
C GLU A 82 2.20 -10.86 1.74
N TYR A 83 2.54 -9.64 1.34
CA TYR A 83 2.08 -8.46 2.08
C TYR A 83 0.58 -8.25 1.96
N ALA A 84 -0.01 -8.49 0.78
CA ALA A 84 -1.45 -8.36 0.62
C ALA A 84 -2.21 -9.29 1.56
N ILE A 85 -1.73 -10.54 1.70
CA ILE A 85 -2.33 -11.50 2.62
C ILE A 85 -2.20 -11.02 4.06
N LYS A 86 -1.02 -10.57 4.46
CA LYS A 86 -0.79 -10.08 5.82
C LYS A 86 -1.65 -8.87 6.15
N VAL A 87 -1.81 -7.95 5.20
CA VAL A 87 -2.69 -6.79 5.38
C VAL A 87 -4.13 -7.23 5.58
N ALA A 88 -4.62 -8.14 4.72
CA ALA A 88 -5.98 -8.66 4.84
C ALA A 88 -6.19 -9.36 6.18
N GLU A 89 -5.24 -10.19 6.61
CA GLU A 89 -5.32 -10.90 7.88
C GLU A 89 -5.29 -9.96 9.08
N ALA A 90 -4.72 -8.78 8.91
CA ALA A 90 -4.75 -7.74 9.93
C ALA A 90 -6.06 -6.95 9.95
N GLY A 91 -7.02 -7.31 9.09
CA GLY A 91 -8.33 -6.68 9.05
C GLY A 91 -8.35 -5.33 8.33
N LYS A 92 -7.37 -5.06 7.49
CA LYS A 92 -7.26 -3.80 6.77
C LYS A 92 -7.57 -3.99 5.28
N ASP A 93 -8.17 -2.97 4.68
CA ASP A 93 -8.41 -2.98 3.23
C ASP A 93 -7.08 -2.94 2.47
N VAL A 94 -7.03 -3.60 1.33
CA VAL A 94 -5.80 -3.82 0.57
C VAL A 94 -5.91 -3.20 -0.81
N PHE A 95 -4.95 -2.33 -1.14
CA PHE A 95 -4.66 -1.96 -2.51
C PHE A 95 -3.28 -2.51 -2.83
N VAL A 96 -3.18 -3.38 -3.82
CA VAL A 96 -1.90 -3.98 -4.21
C VAL A 96 -1.58 -3.63 -5.66
N GLU A 97 -0.32 -3.23 -5.91
CA GLU A 97 0.13 -2.94 -7.25
C GLU A 97 0.20 -4.20 -8.10
N LYS A 98 -0.02 -4.03 -9.40
CA LYS A 98 0.08 -5.12 -10.35
C LYS A 98 1.56 -5.46 -10.62
N PRO A 99 1.85 -6.68 -10.99
CA PRO A 99 0.98 -7.85 -10.86
C PRO A 99 0.92 -8.30 -9.42
N VAL A 100 -0.20 -8.87 -9.01
CA VAL A 100 -0.34 -9.38 -7.64
C VAL A 100 0.70 -10.46 -7.39
N ASP A 101 0.85 -11.35 -8.34
CA ASP A 101 1.90 -12.37 -8.36
C ASP A 101 1.96 -12.95 -9.77
N TYR A 102 3.08 -13.57 -10.12
CA TYR A 102 3.22 -14.28 -11.40
C TYR A 102 2.56 -15.65 -11.37
N ARG A 103 2.27 -16.18 -10.18
CA ARG A 103 1.65 -17.50 -10.00
C ARG A 103 0.19 -17.35 -9.66
N ILE A 104 -0.67 -18.03 -10.41
CA ILE A 104 -2.11 -17.91 -10.20
C ILE A 104 -2.55 -18.43 -8.83
N GLU A 105 -1.85 -19.42 -8.29
CA GLU A 105 -2.14 -19.95 -6.96
C GLU A 105 -2.00 -18.88 -5.88
N ARG A 106 -0.98 -18.02 -5.99
CA ARG A 106 -0.79 -16.93 -5.03
C ARG A 106 -1.86 -15.87 -5.16
N VAL A 107 -2.28 -15.57 -6.39
CA VAL A 107 -3.39 -14.63 -6.63
C VAL A 107 -4.65 -15.13 -5.94
N LYS A 108 -4.93 -16.43 -6.09
CA LYS A 108 -6.10 -17.04 -5.42
C LYS A 108 -6.01 -16.98 -3.91
N GLU A 109 -4.80 -17.14 -3.34
CA GLU A 109 -4.60 -17.03 -1.90
C GLU A 109 -4.89 -15.62 -1.40
N VAL A 110 -4.48 -14.60 -2.16
CA VAL A 110 -4.77 -13.20 -1.80
C VAL A 110 -6.27 -12.94 -1.78
N ILE A 111 -6.98 -13.40 -2.81
CA ILE A 111 -8.44 -13.24 -2.90
C ILE A 111 -9.12 -13.95 -1.74
N ALA A 112 -8.68 -15.18 -1.43
CA ALA A 112 -9.25 -15.95 -0.34
C ALA A 112 -9.01 -15.27 1.01
N ALA A 113 -7.82 -14.72 1.23
CA ALA A 113 -7.50 -14.03 2.48
C ALA A 113 -8.40 -12.80 2.66
N ALA A 114 -8.61 -12.03 1.59
CA ALA A 114 -9.47 -10.85 1.65
C ALA A 114 -10.91 -11.24 1.97
N LYS A 115 -11.40 -12.30 1.36
CA LYS A 115 -12.76 -12.80 1.63
C LYS A 115 -12.92 -13.27 3.07
N ARG A 116 -11.95 -14.03 3.58
CA ARG A 116 -12.02 -14.52 4.97
C ARG A 116 -12.04 -13.38 5.96
N ALA A 117 -11.26 -12.34 5.70
CA ALA A 117 -11.15 -11.19 6.59
C ALA A 117 -12.30 -10.20 6.42
N GLY A 118 -13.08 -10.33 5.35
CA GLY A 118 -14.16 -9.38 5.07
C GLY A 118 -13.68 -8.00 4.67
N VAL A 119 -12.47 -7.90 4.10
CA VAL A 119 -11.90 -6.62 3.68
C VAL A 119 -12.01 -6.44 2.17
N LYS A 120 -11.84 -5.20 1.73
CA LYS A 120 -11.85 -4.87 0.30
C LYS A 120 -10.46 -5.10 -0.28
N LEU A 121 -10.43 -5.64 -1.49
CA LEU A 121 -9.19 -5.86 -2.24
C LEU A 121 -9.30 -5.14 -3.58
N GLN A 122 -8.33 -4.29 -3.88
CA GLN A 122 -8.24 -3.62 -5.17
C GLN A 122 -6.84 -3.80 -5.73
N VAL A 123 -6.76 -4.09 -7.02
CA VAL A 123 -5.49 -4.23 -7.74
C VAL A 123 -5.28 -3.01 -8.62
N GLY A 124 -4.07 -2.48 -8.59
CA GLY A 124 -3.72 -1.27 -9.35
C GLY A 124 -3.44 -1.58 -10.80
N PHE A 125 -4.45 -1.50 -11.66
CA PHE A 125 -4.29 -1.64 -13.12
C PHE A 125 -4.17 -0.26 -13.74
N ASN A 126 -2.96 0.26 -13.83
CA ASN A 126 -2.73 1.64 -14.27
C ASN A 126 -3.35 1.94 -15.63
N ARG A 127 -3.22 1.03 -16.60
CA ARG A 127 -3.72 1.25 -17.94
C ARG A 127 -5.24 1.33 -18.05
N ARG A 128 -5.94 0.76 -17.09
CA ARG A 128 -7.39 0.78 -17.07
C ARG A 128 -7.94 2.20 -16.95
N PHE A 129 -7.18 3.08 -16.32
CA PHE A 129 -7.58 4.46 -16.06
C PHE A 129 -6.89 5.47 -16.98
N ASP A 130 -6.11 4.99 -17.95
CA ASP A 130 -5.41 5.82 -18.91
C ASP A 130 -6.33 6.08 -20.10
N HIS A 131 -6.54 7.36 -20.44
CA HIS A 131 -7.37 7.75 -21.58
C HIS A 131 -6.95 7.13 -22.89
N ASN A 132 -5.67 6.86 -23.05
CA ASN A 132 -5.12 6.30 -24.28
C ASN A 132 -5.34 4.79 -24.42
N HIS A 133 -5.84 4.13 -23.40
CA HIS A 133 -5.96 2.67 -23.34
C HIS A 133 -7.38 2.17 -23.09
N ARG A 134 -8.34 3.03 -23.29
CA ARG A 134 -9.75 2.64 -23.15
C ARG A 134 -10.27 1.90 -24.37
#